data_e453718f1692df438df1c1869678833e
#
_entry.id   e453718f1692df438df1c1869678833e
#
_cell.length_a   1.000
_cell.length_b   1.000
_cell.length_c   1.000
_cell.angle_alpha   90.00
_cell.angle_beta   90.00
_cell.angle_gamma   90.00
#
_symmetry.space_group_name_H-M   'P 1'
#
loop_
_entity.id
_entity.type
_entity.pdbx_description
1 polymer ?
#
loop_
_entity_poly.entity_id
_entity_poly.type
_entity_poly.pdbx_seq_one_letter_code
_entity_poly.pdbx_strand_id
1 'polypeptide(L)'
;MEEMKKIRLGDSNQITREYFDSLLVEMRHLDGALPETGLELFGEQFRTPVMTAALSHLGNVCENGMVQMAEGARLAGAVSWAGMGDEKELEDITAAGARTIKIIKPYVDN
;
A
#
# COMPACT_ATOMS: atom_id res chain seq x y z
N MET A 1 -37.95 -32.98 0.84
CA MET A 1 -36.54 -32.62 1.04
C MET A 1 -36.51 -31.16 1.42
N GLU A 2 -36.25 -30.90 2.66
CA GLU A 2 -35.97 -29.53 3.08
C GLU A 2 -34.72 -29.03 2.32
N GLU A 3 -34.89 -28.03 1.47
CA GLU A 3 -33.77 -27.28 0.97
C GLU A 3 -32.99 -26.76 2.19
N MET A 4 -31.81 -27.33 2.44
CA MET A 4 -30.89 -26.74 3.38
C MET A 4 -30.69 -25.29 2.94
N LYS A 5 -31.29 -24.37 3.69
CA LYS A 5 -31.09 -22.94 3.52
C LYS A 5 -29.58 -22.73 3.50
N LYS A 6 -28.99 -22.52 2.33
CA LYS A 6 -27.61 -22.13 2.20
C LYS A 6 -27.43 -20.91 3.12
N ILE A 7 -26.77 -21.10 4.24
CA ILE A 7 -26.34 -19.99 5.08
C ILE A 7 -25.49 -19.13 4.16
N ARG A 8 -26.03 -18.01 3.71
CA ARG A 8 -25.24 -17.01 3.02
C ARG A 8 -24.26 -16.47 4.07
N LEU A 9 -23.03 -16.93 3.99
CA LEU A 9 -21.93 -16.24 4.64
C LEU A 9 -21.95 -14.80 4.09
N GLY A 10 -21.95 -13.82 4.97
CA GLY A 10 -21.95 -12.43 4.56
C GLY A 10 -20.72 -12.11 3.72
N ASP A 11 -20.84 -11.11 2.86
CA ASP A 11 -19.70 -10.57 2.14
C ASP A 11 -18.71 -9.96 3.12
N SER A 12 -17.51 -10.53 3.22
CA SER A 12 -16.48 -10.05 4.13
C SER A 12 -16.04 -8.60 3.85
N ASN A 13 -16.07 -8.18 2.60
CA ASN A 13 -15.77 -6.80 2.22
C ASN A 13 -16.83 -5.83 2.75
N GLN A 14 -18.10 -6.21 2.66
CA GLN A 14 -19.19 -5.40 3.19
C GLN A 14 -19.11 -5.31 4.71
N ILE A 15 -18.92 -6.43 5.40
CA ILE A 15 -18.80 -6.47 6.87
C ILE A 15 -17.63 -5.60 7.34
N THR A 16 -16.50 -5.69 6.67
CA THR A 16 -15.32 -4.87 6.97
C THR A 16 -15.60 -3.39 6.76
N ARG A 17 -16.26 -3.03 5.67
CA ARG A 17 -16.64 -1.66 5.38
C ARG A 17 -17.58 -1.10 6.46
N GLU A 18 -18.62 -1.83 6.80
CA GLU A 18 -19.58 -1.42 7.82
C GLU A 18 -18.92 -1.26 9.17
N TYR A 19 -17.98 -2.13 9.52
CA TYR A 19 -17.21 -2.00 10.75
C TYR A 19 -16.37 -0.71 10.76
N PHE A 20 -15.60 -0.45 9.72
CA PHE A 20 -14.79 0.77 9.64
C PHE A 20 -15.65 2.03 9.61
N ASP A 21 -16.78 2.00 8.91
CA ASP A 21 -17.70 3.14 8.86
C ASP A 21 -18.34 3.43 10.23
N SER A 22 -18.40 2.43 11.12
CA SER A 22 -18.90 2.60 12.49
C SER A 22 -17.87 3.20 13.45
N LEU A 23 -16.59 3.24 13.08
CA LEU A 23 -15.54 3.80 13.92
C LEU A 23 -15.51 5.32 13.82
N LEU A 24 -15.43 5.96 14.95
CA LEU A 24 -15.32 7.41 15.05
C LEU A 24 -13.99 7.78 15.67
N VAL A 25 -13.39 8.84 15.17
CA VAL A 25 -12.21 9.44 15.79
C VAL A 25 -12.67 10.38 16.88
N GLU A 26 -12.29 10.10 18.13
CA GLU A 26 -12.54 11.02 19.23
C GLU A 26 -11.62 12.23 19.11
N MET A 27 -12.23 13.40 18.94
CA MET A 27 -11.47 14.64 18.86
C MET A 27 -11.15 15.15 20.26
N ARG A 28 -9.87 15.26 20.57
CA ARG A 28 -9.39 15.84 21.82
C ARG A 28 -8.33 16.91 21.52
N HIS A 29 -8.43 18.01 22.24
CA HIS A 29 -7.41 19.04 22.23
C HIS A 29 -6.45 18.80 23.39
N LEU A 30 -5.42 17.98 23.14
CA LEU A 30 -4.34 17.75 24.07
C LEU A 30 -3.09 18.40 23.51
N ASP A 31 -2.42 19.21 24.34
CA ASP A 31 -1.10 19.80 24.07
C ASP A 31 -0.77 20.04 22.59
N GLY A 32 -1.37 21.07 22.01
CA GLY A 32 -1.20 21.40 20.59
C GLY A 32 0.27 21.60 20.22
N ALA A 33 0.77 20.85 19.25
CA ALA A 33 2.10 20.98 18.69
C ALA A 33 2.06 20.79 17.17
N LEU A 34 3.00 21.41 16.47
CA LEU A 34 3.21 21.13 15.05
C LEU A 34 3.86 19.75 14.94
N PRO A 35 3.26 18.81 14.22
CA PRO A 35 3.84 17.49 14.06
C PRO A 35 5.09 17.52 13.19
N GLU A 36 6.08 16.74 13.54
CA GLU A 36 7.17 16.38 12.65
C GLU A 36 6.75 15.16 11.85
N THR A 37 6.78 15.26 10.52
CA THR A 37 6.34 14.19 9.62
C THR A 37 7.49 13.42 8.98
N GLY A 38 8.73 13.79 9.27
CA GLY A 38 9.91 13.10 8.75
C GLY A 38 9.99 11.66 9.26
N LEU A 39 10.50 10.78 8.40
CA LEU A 39 10.77 9.39 8.72
C LEU A 39 12.20 9.05 8.36
N GLU A 40 12.93 8.47 9.29
CA GLU A 40 14.20 7.81 9.00
C GLU A 40 13.99 6.30 8.91
N LEU A 41 14.41 5.69 7.81
CA LEU A 41 14.30 4.27 7.57
C LEU A 41 15.51 3.77 6.79
N PHE A 42 16.16 2.73 7.28
CA PHE A 42 17.37 2.15 6.66
C PHE A 42 18.45 3.18 6.33
N GLY A 43 18.65 4.15 7.21
CA GLY A 43 19.65 5.21 7.03
C GLY A 43 19.28 6.29 6.03
N GLU A 44 18.06 6.32 5.54
CA GLU A 44 17.55 7.33 4.62
C GLU A 44 16.42 8.16 5.25
N GLN A 45 16.34 9.41 4.82
CA GLN A 45 15.34 10.37 5.30
C GLN A 45 14.21 10.50 4.27
N PHE A 46 12.99 10.43 4.79
CA PHE A 46 11.75 10.62 4.01
C PHE A 46 10.95 11.79 4.59
N ARG A 47 10.18 12.47 3.76
CA ARG A 47 9.36 13.61 4.19
C ARG A 47 8.13 13.21 4.98
N THR A 48 7.67 11.97 4.82
CA THR A 48 6.42 11.49 5.36
C THR A 48 6.53 10.03 5.79
N PRO A 49 5.83 9.61 6.85
CA PRO A 49 5.71 8.20 7.20
C PRO A 49 4.66 7.47 6.33
N VAL A 50 3.90 8.18 5.52
CA VAL A 50 2.94 7.57 4.57
C VAL A 50 3.72 6.93 3.44
N MET A 51 3.40 5.68 3.15
CA MET A 51 4.05 4.86 2.15
C MET A 51 3.03 4.37 1.13
N THR A 52 3.48 3.97 -0.05
CA THR A 52 2.60 3.25 -0.97
C THR A 52 2.34 1.83 -0.47
N ALA A 53 1.20 1.26 -0.82
CA ALA A 53 0.96 -0.16 -0.57
C ALA A 53 1.80 -1.03 -1.52
N ALA A 54 2.14 -2.23 -1.09
CA ALA A 54 2.86 -3.20 -1.90
C ALA A 54 1.91 -3.85 -2.93
N LEU A 55 1.45 -3.07 -3.87
CA LEU A 55 0.57 -3.52 -4.95
C LEU A 55 1.36 -4.26 -6.03
N SER A 56 0.63 -5.00 -6.85
CA SER A 56 1.16 -5.74 -7.98
C SER A 56 0.27 -5.53 -9.19
N HIS A 57 0.82 -5.71 -10.38
CA HIS A 57 0.05 -5.75 -11.63
C HIS A 57 -0.78 -4.50 -11.92
N LEU A 58 -0.32 -3.33 -11.53
CA LEU A 58 -1.00 -2.07 -11.82
C LEU A 58 -1.02 -1.73 -13.32
N GLY A 59 -0.24 -2.44 -14.14
CA GLY A 59 -0.36 -2.41 -15.60
C GLY A 59 -1.74 -2.80 -16.12
N ASN A 60 -2.51 -3.55 -15.32
CA ASN A 60 -3.90 -3.88 -15.63
C ASN A 60 -4.86 -2.69 -15.41
N VAL A 61 -4.43 -1.67 -14.70
CA VAL A 61 -5.23 -0.48 -14.38
C VAL A 61 -4.85 0.68 -15.30
N CYS A 62 -3.56 0.90 -15.47
CA CYS A 62 -3.05 1.94 -16.35
C CYS A 62 -1.66 1.56 -16.88
N GLU A 63 -1.29 2.14 -18.02
CA GLU A 63 0.01 1.93 -18.61
C GLU A 63 1.13 2.34 -17.63
N ASN A 64 2.14 1.49 -17.47
CA ASN A 64 3.26 1.69 -16.54
C ASN A 64 2.82 2.03 -15.09
N GLY A 65 1.71 1.46 -14.63
CA GLY A 65 1.12 1.80 -13.34
C GLY A 65 2.07 1.63 -12.15
N MET A 66 2.89 0.59 -12.15
CA MET A 66 3.88 0.38 -11.08
C MET A 66 4.95 1.47 -11.06
N VAL A 67 5.44 1.86 -12.22
CA VAL A 67 6.45 2.93 -12.36
C VAL A 67 5.86 4.29 -11.99
N GLN A 68 4.64 4.57 -12.43
CA GLN A 68 3.95 5.82 -12.09
C GLN A 68 3.72 5.95 -10.57
N MET A 69 3.33 4.87 -9.91
CA MET A 69 3.17 4.85 -8.45
C MET A 69 4.50 5.11 -7.73
N ALA A 70 5.57 4.47 -8.19
CA ALA A 70 6.92 4.66 -7.65
C ALA A 70 7.41 6.10 -7.84
N GLU A 71 7.18 6.68 -9.00
CA GLU A 71 7.53 8.08 -9.28
C GLU A 71 6.74 9.04 -8.39
N GLY A 72 5.46 8.79 -8.18
CA GLY A 72 4.63 9.56 -7.26
C GLY A 72 5.17 9.52 -5.83
N ALA A 73 5.58 8.34 -5.35
CA ALA A 73 6.22 8.19 -4.05
C ALA A 73 7.53 8.98 -3.96
N ARG A 74 8.37 8.92 -4.99
CA ARG A 74 9.61 9.71 -5.05
C ARG A 74 9.34 11.21 -4.95
N LEU A 75 8.40 11.71 -5.73
CA LEU A 75 8.04 13.14 -5.74
C LEU A 75 7.49 13.59 -4.38
N ALA A 76 6.74 12.73 -3.69
CA ALA A 76 6.23 13.02 -2.36
C ALA A 76 7.29 12.88 -1.24
N GLY A 77 8.47 12.38 -1.55
CA GLY A 77 9.49 12.07 -0.54
C GLY A 77 9.12 10.89 0.37
N ALA A 78 8.39 9.92 -0.18
CA ALA A 78 7.85 8.76 0.52
C ALA A 78 8.56 7.46 0.11
N VAL A 79 8.44 6.46 0.97
CA VAL A 79 8.87 5.09 0.64
C VAL A 79 7.89 4.47 -0.36
N SER A 80 8.43 3.86 -1.39
CA SER A 80 7.69 3.05 -2.36
C SER A 80 7.74 1.58 -1.97
N TRP A 81 6.62 0.87 -2.10
CA TRP A 81 6.57 -0.58 -1.96
C TRP A 81 6.19 -1.21 -3.28
N ALA A 82 6.82 -2.31 -3.62
CA ALA A 82 6.48 -3.10 -4.79
C ALA A 82 6.14 -4.52 -4.37
N GLY A 83 4.99 -5.01 -4.81
CA GLY A 83 4.56 -6.39 -4.63
C GLY A 83 5.22 -7.33 -5.62
N MET A 84 4.47 -8.29 -6.15
CA MET A 84 4.97 -9.21 -7.17
C MET A 84 5.16 -8.49 -8.51
N GLY A 85 6.17 -8.92 -9.23
CA GLY A 85 6.51 -8.42 -10.56
C GLY A 85 7.82 -9.02 -11.00
N ASP A 86 8.12 -8.94 -12.27
CA ASP A 86 9.37 -9.46 -12.83
C ASP A 86 10.57 -8.52 -12.58
N GLU A 87 11.75 -8.99 -12.94
CA GLU A 87 12.99 -8.26 -12.78
C GLU A 87 12.98 -6.93 -13.55
N LYS A 88 12.45 -6.96 -14.78
CA LYS A 88 12.36 -5.75 -15.60
C LYS A 88 11.50 -4.66 -14.96
N GLU A 89 10.38 -5.02 -14.37
CA GLU A 89 9.52 -4.07 -13.66
C GLU A 89 10.29 -3.43 -12.49
N LEU A 90 11.04 -4.23 -11.73
CA LEU A 90 11.86 -3.71 -10.64
C LEU A 90 12.98 -2.78 -11.13
N GLU A 91 13.61 -3.11 -12.26
CA GLU A 91 14.60 -2.24 -12.89
C GLU A 91 13.97 -0.89 -13.29
N ASP A 92 12.80 -0.92 -13.91
CA ASP A 92 12.08 0.28 -14.35
C ASP A 92 11.66 1.16 -13.13
N ILE A 93 11.18 0.54 -12.06
CA ILE A 93 10.87 1.22 -10.79
C ILE A 93 12.12 1.88 -10.20
N THR A 94 13.22 1.16 -10.18
CA THR A 94 14.50 1.65 -9.64
C THR A 94 15.05 2.79 -10.51
N ALA A 95 14.94 2.67 -11.82
CA ALA A 95 15.36 3.71 -12.77
C ALA A 95 14.55 5.01 -12.58
N ALA A 96 13.30 4.93 -12.13
CA ALA A 96 12.50 6.11 -11.77
C ALA A 96 13.03 6.84 -10.52
N GLY A 97 14.00 6.28 -9.82
CA GLY A 97 14.66 6.90 -8.67
C GLY A 97 13.91 6.76 -7.34
N ALA A 98 12.88 5.92 -7.30
CA ALA A 98 12.16 5.66 -6.07
C ALA A 98 12.96 4.79 -5.09
N ARG A 99 12.92 5.13 -3.82
CA ARG A 99 13.40 4.25 -2.74
C ARG A 99 12.35 3.19 -2.48
N THR A 100 12.64 1.97 -2.91
CA THR A 100 11.65 0.91 -3.02
C THR A 100 11.98 -0.26 -2.11
N ILE A 101 10.99 -0.73 -1.37
CA ILE A 101 11.02 -2.00 -0.65
C ILE A 101 10.28 -3.02 -1.51
N LYS A 102 10.99 -4.07 -1.91
CA LYS A 102 10.45 -5.15 -2.73
C LYS A 102 10.01 -6.31 -1.84
N ILE A 103 8.77 -6.75 -2.02
CA ILE A 103 8.30 -7.99 -1.40
C ILE A 103 8.78 -9.17 -2.21
N ILE A 104 9.48 -10.08 -1.56
CA ILE A 104 9.91 -11.35 -2.11
C ILE A 104 9.08 -12.46 -1.47
N LYS A 105 8.45 -13.28 -2.30
CA LYS A 105 7.69 -14.44 -1.83
C LYS A 105 8.49 -15.71 -2.13
N PRO A 106 8.63 -16.61 -1.15
CA PRO A 106 9.48 -17.81 -1.31
C PRO A 106 8.74 -18.92 -2.07
N TYR A 107 8.32 -18.65 -3.28
CA TYR A 107 7.74 -19.66 -4.16
C TYR A 107 8.84 -20.42 -4.90
N VAL A 108 8.53 -21.66 -5.31
CA VAL A 108 9.47 -22.54 -6.00
C VAL A 108 9.87 -21.97 -7.37
N ASP A 109 8.97 -21.24 -8.02
CA ASP A 109 9.11 -20.71 -9.38
C ASP A 109 9.20 -19.16 -9.39
N ASN A 110 9.95 -18.61 -8.50
CA ASN A 110 10.22 -17.17 -8.50
C ASN A 110 11.31 -16.80 -9.50
#